data_c6bd31979a98682330183bb62d167492
#
_entry.id   c6bd31979a98682330183bb62d167492
#
_cell.length_a   1.000
_cell.length_b   1.000
_cell.length_c   1.000
_cell.angle_alpha   90.00
_cell.angle_beta   90.00
_cell.angle_gamma   90.00
#
_symmetry.space_group_name_H-M   'P 1'
#
loop_
_entity.id
_entity.type
_entity.pdbx_description
1 polymer ?
#
loop_
_entity_poly.entity_id
_entity_poly.type
_entity_poly.pdbx_seq_one_letter_code
_entity_poly.pdbx_strand_id
1 'polypeptide(L)'
;METVASEKDGATRRARLGRGFFRALRGLSVGSTALAVASLVAVVVYVLVGGVGGLSWQLLFGAYRGDRVSIFPAFVGTLELVLIAVLIAVPIGIGSAVYLVEYMNNKGKLVGVIRVATETLAGIPSIVYGLFGYLVFVVGLGWGYSLLGGGITLAVMILPVIVRSTEESLLAVPDGYREGSYALGASKVRTIFRVVLPSAAPGIVTAMILAVGRVVSESAVLILTVGMVVNLVPVTPMSSGTSLALDIYYFASHGYPNEAAATAVVLLVFVVCLNLLAGGVGKMMKKGMGET
;
A
#
# COMPACT_ATOMS: atom_id res chain seq x y z
N MET A 1 63.04 -21.49 9.07
CA MET A 1 62.17 -22.11 8.06
C MET A 1 60.83 -22.58 8.65
N GLU A 2 60.76 -22.99 9.90
CA GLU A 2 59.54 -23.45 10.60
C GLU A 2 58.50 -22.35 10.89
N THR A 3 58.91 -21.13 11.15
CA THR A 3 57.96 -20.02 11.46
C THR A 3 57.11 -19.60 10.27
N VAL A 4 57.64 -19.65 9.04
CA VAL A 4 56.88 -19.32 7.80
C VAL A 4 55.88 -20.41 7.41
N ALA A 5 56.15 -21.64 7.77
CA ALA A 5 55.23 -22.79 7.54
C ALA A 5 54.02 -22.70 8.48
N SER A 6 54.21 -22.34 9.76
CA SER A 6 53.15 -22.18 10.75
C SER A 6 52.18 -21.02 10.43
N GLU A 7 52.70 -19.94 9.86
CA GLU A 7 51.91 -18.74 9.51
C GLU A 7 50.99 -19.00 8.26
N LYS A 8 51.51 -19.79 7.28
CA LYS A 8 50.72 -20.22 6.11
C LYS A 8 49.60 -21.19 6.50
N ASP A 9 49.84 -22.10 7.44
CA ASP A 9 48.84 -23.04 7.91
C ASP A 9 47.69 -22.33 8.68
N GLY A 10 48.04 -21.31 9.49
CA GLY A 10 47.05 -20.48 10.17
C GLY A 10 46.15 -19.65 9.22
N ALA A 11 46.74 -19.09 8.17
CA ALA A 11 46.04 -18.33 7.15
C ALA A 11 45.09 -19.21 6.30
N THR A 12 45.53 -20.42 5.92
CA THR A 12 44.70 -21.39 5.16
C THR A 12 43.55 -21.95 5.99
N ARG A 13 43.75 -22.15 7.31
CA ARG A 13 42.70 -22.58 8.24
C ARG A 13 41.64 -21.51 8.46
N ARG A 14 42.05 -20.26 8.63
CA ARG A 14 41.14 -19.11 8.71
C ARG A 14 40.33 -18.91 7.43
N ALA A 15 40.95 -19.06 6.27
CA ALA A 15 40.28 -19.00 4.97
C ALA A 15 39.28 -20.14 4.72
N ARG A 16 39.57 -21.34 5.25
CA ARG A 16 38.63 -22.49 5.19
C ARG A 16 37.45 -22.32 6.13
N LEU A 17 37.67 -21.82 7.37
CA LEU A 17 36.62 -21.54 8.33
C LEU A 17 35.73 -20.41 7.82
N GLY A 18 36.29 -19.32 7.24
CA GLY A 18 35.52 -18.26 6.61
C GLY A 18 34.65 -18.78 5.47
N ARG A 19 35.18 -19.62 4.58
CA ARG A 19 34.42 -20.24 3.48
C ARG A 19 33.29 -21.14 3.98
N GLY A 20 33.52 -21.93 5.04
CA GLY A 20 32.50 -22.77 5.68
C GLY A 20 31.37 -21.90 6.27
N PHE A 21 31.72 -20.86 6.99
CA PHE A 21 30.78 -19.91 7.57
C PHE A 21 29.93 -19.19 6.50
N PHE A 22 30.56 -18.70 5.43
CA PHE A 22 29.81 -18.08 4.31
C PHE A 22 28.91 -19.06 3.58
N ARG A 23 29.30 -20.34 3.44
CA ARG A 23 28.41 -21.38 2.86
C ARG A 23 27.23 -21.65 3.77
N ALA A 24 27.44 -21.73 5.10
CA ALA A 24 26.36 -21.90 6.07
C ALA A 24 25.41 -20.72 6.07
N LEU A 25 25.92 -19.48 6.07
CA LEU A 25 25.09 -18.27 5.95
C LEU A 25 24.28 -18.24 4.65
N ARG A 26 24.92 -18.58 3.52
CA ARG A 26 24.20 -18.66 2.24
C ARG A 26 23.13 -19.75 2.27
N GLY A 27 23.42 -20.92 2.83
CA GLY A 27 22.44 -21.99 3.00
C GLY A 27 21.26 -21.58 3.86
N LEU A 28 21.53 -20.89 4.98
CA LEU A 28 20.50 -20.33 5.87
C LEU A 28 19.65 -19.29 5.15
N SER A 29 20.27 -18.36 4.43
CA SER A 29 19.57 -17.33 3.65
C SER A 29 18.67 -17.94 2.57
N VAL A 30 19.18 -18.88 1.78
CA VAL A 30 18.38 -19.59 0.76
C VAL A 30 17.26 -20.40 1.40
N GLY A 31 17.53 -21.11 2.50
CA GLY A 31 16.52 -21.87 3.23
C GLY A 31 15.41 -20.98 3.80
N SER A 32 15.77 -19.84 4.41
CA SER A 32 14.80 -18.86 4.92
C SER A 32 13.96 -18.26 3.78
N THR A 33 14.58 -17.92 2.66
CA THR A 33 13.86 -17.43 1.48
C THR A 33 12.90 -18.46 0.92
N ALA A 34 13.36 -19.72 0.78
CA ALA A 34 12.50 -20.80 0.29
C ALA A 34 11.33 -21.07 1.24
N LEU A 35 11.55 -21.05 2.56
CA LEU A 35 10.48 -21.19 3.55
C LEU A 35 9.46 -20.04 3.46
N ALA A 36 9.92 -18.80 3.34
CA ALA A 36 9.04 -17.64 3.20
C ALA A 36 8.17 -17.72 1.94
N VAL A 37 8.79 -18.08 0.79
CA VAL A 37 8.05 -18.26 -0.46
C VAL A 37 7.07 -19.43 -0.38
N ALA A 38 7.48 -20.56 0.19
CA ALA A 38 6.62 -21.73 0.37
C ALA A 38 5.42 -21.41 1.27
N SER A 39 5.63 -20.68 2.37
CA SER A 39 4.55 -20.25 3.27
C SER A 39 3.56 -19.34 2.56
N LEU A 40 4.05 -18.37 1.79
CA LEU A 40 3.19 -17.46 1.01
C LEU A 40 2.37 -18.22 -0.04
N VAL A 41 3.01 -19.12 -0.79
CA VAL A 41 2.32 -19.98 -1.79
C VAL A 41 1.28 -20.86 -1.10
N ALA A 42 1.64 -21.48 0.04
CA ALA A 42 0.70 -22.32 0.81
C ALA A 42 -0.54 -21.56 1.25
N VAL A 43 -0.41 -20.32 1.74
CA VAL A 43 -1.55 -19.46 2.12
C VAL A 43 -2.42 -19.15 0.90
N VAL A 44 -1.80 -18.75 -0.22
CA VAL A 44 -2.55 -18.42 -1.45
C VAL A 44 -3.30 -19.67 -1.96
N VAL A 45 -2.65 -20.82 -2.01
CA VAL A 45 -3.26 -22.09 -2.44
C VAL A 45 -4.39 -22.49 -1.49
N TYR A 46 -4.19 -22.36 -0.19
CA TYR A 46 -5.23 -22.64 0.81
C TYR A 46 -6.49 -21.78 0.59
N VAL A 47 -6.31 -20.48 0.40
CA VAL A 47 -7.42 -19.55 0.13
C VAL A 47 -8.13 -19.90 -1.18
N LEU A 48 -7.38 -20.19 -2.25
CA LEU A 48 -7.96 -20.53 -3.55
C LEU A 48 -8.73 -21.86 -3.49
N VAL A 49 -8.17 -22.91 -2.90
CA VAL A 49 -8.82 -24.22 -2.78
C VAL A 49 -10.08 -24.15 -1.92
N GLY A 50 -10.01 -23.41 -0.79
CA GLY A 50 -11.16 -23.25 0.10
C GLY A 50 -12.25 -22.32 -0.45
N GLY A 51 -11.87 -21.30 -1.24
CA GLY A 51 -12.79 -20.23 -1.61
C GLY A 51 -13.41 -20.35 -3.00
N VAL A 52 -12.73 -20.99 -3.97
CA VAL A 52 -13.25 -21.08 -5.35
C VAL A 52 -14.58 -21.83 -5.42
N GLY A 53 -14.75 -22.88 -4.62
CA GLY A 53 -16.00 -23.66 -4.55
C GLY A 53 -17.20 -22.87 -3.96
N GLY A 54 -16.94 -21.81 -3.18
CA GLY A 54 -17.97 -20.93 -2.62
C GLY A 54 -18.40 -19.78 -3.54
N LEU A 55 -17.71 -19.58 -4.66
CA LEU A 55 -18.08 -18.53 -5.61
C LEU A 55 -19.37 -18.86 -6.32
N SER A 56 -20.38 -18.04 -6.11
CA SER A 56 -21.68 -18.15 -6.79
C SER A 56 -22.13 -16.79 -7.30
N TRP A 57 -22.96 -16.77 -8.32
CA TRP A 57 -23.56 -15.53 -8.82
C TRP A 57 -24.34 -14.79 -7.72
N GLN A 58 -24.98 -15.53 -6.85
CA GLN A 58 -25.70 -14.98 -5.69
C GLN A 58 -24.76 -14.28 -4.71
N LEU A 59 -23.61 -14.87 -4.41
CA LEU A 59 -22.61 -14.26 -3.52
C LEU A 59 -22.06 -12.96 -4.11
N LEU A 60 -21.77 -12.94 -5.41
CA LEU A 60 -21.14 -11.80 -6.07
C LEU A 60 -22.09 -10.63 -6.31
N PHE A 61 -23.31 -10.90 -6.80
CA PHE A 61 -24.23 -9.88 -7.30
C PHE A 61 -25.65 -9.98 -6.75
N GLY A 62 -25.91 -10.98 -5.91
CA GLY A 62 -27.23 -11.17 -5.32
C GLY A 62 -27.58 -10.08 -4.30
N ALA A 63 -28.86 -9.95 -3.99
CA ALA A 63 -29.28 -9.16 -2.86
C ALA A 63 -29.04 -9.94 -1.55
N TYR A 64 -28.48 -9.27 -0.54
CA TYR A 64 -28.36 -9.85 0.79
C TYR A 64 -29.77 -10.01 1.40
N ARG A 65 -30.20 -11.24 1.65
CA ARG A 65 -31.52 -11.54 2.23
C ARG A 65 -31.44 -12.76 3.14
N GLY A 66 -31.60 -12.57 4.44
CA GLY A 66 -31.59 -13.64 5.44
C GLY A 66 -30.36 -14.55 5.30
N ASP A 67 -30.57 -15.83 4.96
CA ASP A 67 -29.51 -16.82 4.78
C ASP A 67 -28.70 -16.69 3.47
N ARG A 68 -29.14 -15.81 2.56
CA ARG A 68 -28.45 -15.56 1.29
C ARG A 68 -27.48 -14.42 1.42
N VAL A 69 -26.24 -14.75 1.69
CA VAL A 69 -25.13 -13.81 1.83
C VAL A 69 -24.73 -13.24 0.47
N SER A 70 -24.34 -11.98 0.43
CA SER A 70 -23.81 -11.31 -0.76
C SER A 70 -22.68 -10.36 -0.36
N ILE A 71 -21.62 -10.30 -1.16
CA ILE A 71 -20.49 -9.38 -0.99
C ILE A 71 -20.65 -8.09 -1.83
N PHE A 72 -21.75 -7.93 -2.55
CA PHE A 72 -22.00 -6.75 -3.37
C PHE A 72 -21.94 -5.43 -2.56
N PRO A 73 -22.55 -5.35 -1.34
CA PRO A 73 -22.42 -4.16 -0.49
C PRO A 73 -20.97 -3.85 -0.14
N ALA A 74 -20.18 -4.88 0.19
CA ALA A 74 -18.77 -4.74 0.52
C ALA A 74 -17.91 -4.28 -0.67
N PHE A 75 -18.23 -4.74 -1.87
CA PHE A 75 -17.58 -4.30 -3.09
C PHE A 75 -17.82 -2.80 -3.35
N VAL A 76 -19.07 -2.35 -3.23
CA VAL A 76 -19.43 -0.92 -3.36
C VAL A 76 -18.73 -0.09 -2.28
N GLY A 77 -18.83 -0.52 -1.01
CA GLY A 77 -18.15 0.18 0.11
C GLY A 77 -16.63 0.26 -0.05
N THR A 78 -15.99 -0.81 -0.59
CA THR A 78 -14.55 -0.78 -0.90
C THR A 78 -14.22 0.29 -1.94
N LEU A 79 -15.01 0.38 -3.01
CA LEU A 79 -14.79 1.39 -4.06
C LEU A 79 -14.98 2.81 -3.53
N GLU A 80 -16.01 3.05 -2.72
CA GLU A 80 -16.25 4.36 -2.09
C GLU A 80 -15.12 4.74 -1.13
N LEU A 81 -14.67 3.81 -0.28
CA LEU A 81 -13.54 4.05 0.63
C LEU A 81 -12.25 4.38 -0.12
N VAL A 82 -11.94 3.63 -1.18
CA VAL A 82 -10.78 3.91 -2.04
C VAL A 82 -10.89 5.29 -2.67
N LEU A 83 -12.07 5.62 -3.21
CA LEU A 83 -12.30 6.92 -3.85
C LEU A 83 -12.10 8.07 -2.87
N ILE A 84 -12.71 8.01 -1.68
CA ILE A 84 -12.58 9.04 -0.64
C ILE A 84 -11.11 9.17 -0.21
N ALA A 85 -10.46 8.05 0.09
CA ALA A 85 -9.07 8.05 0.57
C ALA A 85 -8.11 8.64 -0.48
N VAL A 86 -8.25 8.24 -1.75
CA VAL A 86 -7.38 8.69 -2.85
C VAL A 86 -7.63 10.16 -3.19
N LEU A 87 -8.89 10.60 -3.27
CA LEU A 87 -9.24 12.00 -3.56
C LEU A 87 -8.67 12.98 -2.52
N ILE A 88 -8.50 12.54 -1.28
CA ILE A 88 -7.93 13.36 -0.21
C ILE A 88 -6.40 13.21 -0.17
N ALA A 89 -5.90 11.98 -0.10
CA ALA A 89 -4.48 11.73 0.16
C ALA A 89 -3.58 12.07 -1.03
N VAL A 90 -4.03 11.85 -2.27
CA VAL A 90 -3.17 12.05 -3.46
C VAL A 90 -2.86 13.52 -3.69
N PRO A 91 -3.83 14.45 -3.75
CA PRO A 91 -3.51 15.87 -3.93
C PRO A 91 -2.63 16.44 -2.81
N ILE A 92 -2.96 16.10 -1.55
CA ILE A 92 -2.20 16.56 -0.38
C ILE A 92 -0.79 15.96 -0.39
N GLY A 93 -0.66 14.67 -0.66
CA GLY A 93 0.62 13.96 -0.65
C GLY A 93 1.57 14.44 -1.75
N ILE A 94 1.07 14.54 -3.00
CA ILE A 94 1.86 15.06 -4.12
C ILE A 94 2.23 16.53 -3.88
N GLY A 95 1.27 17.37 -3.47
CA GLY A 95 1.53 18.77 -3.17
C GLY A 95 2.58 18.96 -2.08
N SER A 96 2.51 18.16 -1.01
CA SER A 96 3.50 18.17 0.08
C SER A 96 4.88 17.75 -0.41
N ALA A 97 4.99 16.68 -1.19
CA ALA A 97 6.26 16.21 -1.74
C ALA A 97 6.89 17.24 -2.70
N VAL A 98 6.09 17.83 -3.58
CA VAL A 98 6.55 18.92 -4.47
C VAL A 98 7.06 20.11 -3.64
N TYR A 99 6.36 20.50 -2.60
CA TYR A 99 6.79 21.59 -1.73
C TYR A 99 8.12 21.26 -1.04
N LEU A 100 8.28 20.05 -0.51
CA LEU A 100 9.49 19.60 0.17
C LEU A 100 10.71 19.55 -0.76
N VAL A 101 10.54 19.06 -2.00
CA VAL A 101 11.65 18.86 -2.95
C VAL A 101 12.00 20.14 -3.70
N GLU A 102 10.98 20.86 -4.19
CA GLU A 102 11.19 21.96 -5.13
C GLU A 102 11.28 23.33 -4.45
N TYR A 103 10.59 23.54 -3.30
CA TYR A 103 10.53 24.85 -2.66
C TYR A 103 11.38 24.95 -1.40
N MET A 104 11.60 23.85 -0.70
CA MET A 104 12.41 23.86 0.51
C MET A 104 13.86 23.49 0.22
N ASN A 105 14.78 24.01 1.05
CA ASN A 105 16.16 23.58 1.02
C ASN A 105 16.25 22.17 1.61
N ASN A 106 16.67 21.18 0.80
CA ASN A 106 16.79 19.78 1.19
C ASN A 106 17.61 19.51 2.46
N LYS A 107 18.45 20.47 2.88
CA LYS A 107 19.29 20.42 4.10
C LYS A 107 18.67 21.20 5.26
N GLY A 108 17.46 21.73 5.13
CA GLY A 108 16.78 22.50 6.17
C GLY A 108 16.33 21.64 7.34
N LYS A 109 16.48 22.14 8.58
CA LYS A 109 16.04 21.44 9.80
C LYS A 109 14.54 21.06 9.74
N LEU A 110 13.69 21.93 9.18
CA LEU A 110 12.25 21.69 9.05
C LEU A 110 11.94 20.50 8.14
N VAL A 111 12.66 20.36 7.01
CA VAL A 111 12.52 19.19 6.11
C VAL A 111 12.86 17.91 6.85
N GLY A 112 13.96 17.93 7.65
CA GLY A 112 14.33 16.78 8.47
C GLY A 112 13.22 16.38 9.47
N VAL A 113 12.63 17.35 10.14
CA VAL A 113 11.53 17.10 11.09
C VAL A 113 10.31 16.51 10.38
N ILE A 114 9.92 17.05 9.22
CA ILE A 114 8.79 16.54 8.45
C ILE A 114 9.05 15.10 7.99
N ARG A 115 10.27 14.78 7.52
CA ARG A 115 10.61 13.41 7.11
C ARG A 115 10.54 12.44 8.29
N VAL A 116 11.12 12.80 9.44
CA VAL A 116 11.04 11.96 10.65
C VAL A 116 9.59 11.76 11.08
N ALA A 117 8.77 12.82 11.06
CA ALA A 117 7.35 12.72 11.39
C ALA A 117 6.61 11.78 10.41
N THR A 118 6.88 11.90 9.11
CA THR A 118 6.28 11.05 8.08
C THR A 118 6.72 9.58 8.23
N GLU A 119 7.98 9.33 8.54
CA GLU A 119 8.50 7.97 8.82
C GLU A 119 7.89 7.39 10.08
N THR A 120 7.75 8.19 11.13
CA THR A 120 7.10 7.77 12.39
C THR A 120 5.64 7.41 12.15
N LEU A 121 4.89 8.24 11.44
CA LEU A 121 3.51 7.97 11.07
C LEU A 121 3.40 6.67 10.25
N ALA A 122 4.27 6.44 9.28
CA ALA A 122 4.26 5.20 8.47
C ALA A 122 4.45 3.92 9.31
N GLY A 123 5.09 4.02 10.48
CA GLY A 123 5.34 2.91 11.41
C GLY A 123 4.20 2.64 12.41
N ILE A 124 3.17 3.49 12.49
CA ILE A 124 2.06 3.31 13.42
C ILE A 124 1.18 2.13 12.99
N PRO A 125 0.80 1.22 13.91
CA PRO A 125 -0.14 0.13 13.62
C PRO A 125 -1.50 0.68 13.14
N SER A 126 -2.11 0.04 12.13
CA SER A 126 -3.36 0.52 11.52
C SER A 126 -4.52 0.65 12.52
N ILE A 127 -4.58 -0.23 13.53
CA ILE A 127 -5.60 -0.15 14.57
C ILE A 127 -5.55 1.17 15.35
N VAL A 128 -4.37 1.77 15.51
CA VAL A 128 -4.21 3.07 16.20
C VAL A 128 -4.79 4.19 15.35
N TYR A 129 -4.62 4.14 14.01
CA TYR A 129 -5.33 5.03 13.09
C TYR A 129 -6.84 4.87 13.19
N GLY A 130 -7.32 3.61 13.30
CA GLY A 130 -8.72 3.32 13.52
C GLY A 130 -9.26 3.93 14.81
N LEU A 131 -8.51 3.81 15.90
CA LEU A 131 -8.87 4.41 17.20
C LEU A 131 -8.90 5.95 17.11
N PHE A 132 -7.92 6.55 16.42
CA PHE A 132 -7.92 7.99 16.16
C PHE A 132 -9.17 8.40 15.38
N GLY A 133 -9.47 7.71 14.27
CA GLY A 133 -10.66 7.98 13.45
C GLY A 133 -11.96 7.81 14.24
N TYR A 134 -12.04 6.80 15.09
CA TYR A 134 -13.18 6.58 15.99
C TYR A 134 -13.37 7.77 16.95
N LEU A 135 -12.32 8.16 17.66
CA LEU A 135 -12.40 9.24 18.64
C LEU A 135 -12.72 10.58 17.99
N VAL A 136 -12.18 10.85 16.80
CA VAL A 136 -12.39 12.14 16.12
C VAL A 136 -13.73 12.17 15.38
N PHE A 137 -13.97 11.22 14.48
CA PHE A 137 -15.11 11.28 13.56
C PHE A 137 -16.38 10.67 14.18
N VAL A 138 -16.26 9.47 14.78
CA VAL A 138 -17.45 8.77 15.29
C VAL A 138 -17.96 9.45 16.56
N VAL A 139 -17.08 9.71 17.54
CA VAL A 139 -17.44 10.26 18.85
C VAL A 139 -17.36 11.79 18.84
N GLY A 140 -16.20 12.36 18.49
CA GLY A 140 -15.93 13.79 18.66
C GLY A 140 -16.79 14.69 17.76
N LEU A 141 -16.93 14.34 16.48
CA LEU A 141 -17.79 15.04 15.53
C LEU A 141 -19.24 14.51 15.52
N GLY A 142 -19.51 13.39 16.20
CA GLY A 142 -20.84 12.80 16.26
C GLY A 142 -21.36 12.24 14.92
N TRP A 143 -20.47 11.94 13.98
CA TRP A 143 -20.87 11.40 12.67
C TRP A 143 -21.39 9.97 12.75
N GLY A 144 -21.08 9.26 13.86
CA GLY A 144 -21.31 7.84 13.93
C GLY A 144 -20.37 7.04 12.99
N TYR A 145 -20.62 5.75 12.86
CA TYR A 145 -19.93 4.93 11.87
C TYR A 145 -20.28 5.36 10.46
N SER A 146 -19.28 5.66 9.63
CA SER A 146 -19.52 6.22 8.30
C SER A 146 -18.37 5.90 7.34
N LEU A 147 -18.68 5.71 6.06
CA LEU A 147 -17.66 5.56 5.01
C LEU A 147 -16.79 6.81 4.90
N LEU A 148 -17.36 7.98 5.10
CA LEU A 148 -16.59 9.23 5.07
C LEU A 148 -15.54 9.28 6.19
N GLY A 149 -15.92 8.98 7.43
CA GLY A 149 -14.99 8.92 8.57
C GLY A 149 -13.89 7.87 8.36
N GLY A 150 -14.28 6.69 7.87
CA GLY A 150 -13.33 5.64 7.49
C GLY A 150 -12.40 6.04 6.36
N GLY A 151 -12.94 6.61 5.29
CA GLY A 151 -12.18 7.07 4.13
C GLY A 151 -11.18 8.18 4.45
N ILE A 152 -11.54 9.15 5.30
CA ILE A 152 -10.62 10.19 5.77
C ILE A 152 -9.53 9.57 6.65
N THR A 153 -9.87 8.64 7.53
CA THR A 153 -8.88 7.93 8.36
C THR A 153 -7.89 7.14 7.51
N LEU A 154 -8.38 6.44 6.48
CA LEU A 154 -7.55 5.76 5.51
C LEU A 154 -6.66 6.75 4.72
N ALA A 155 -7.19 7.91 4.34
CA ALA A 155 -6.41 8.96 3.69
C ALA A 155 -5.22 9.40 4.56
N VAL A 156 -5.45 9.64 5.85
CA VAL A 156 -4.38 9.99 6.80
C VAL A 156 -3.35 8.85 6.91
N MET A 157 -3.80 7.60 6.91
CA MET A 157 -2.92 6.42 7.01
C MET A 157 -2.02 6.24 5.77
N ILE A 158 -2.52 6.50 4.55
CA ILE A 158 -1.74 6.32 3.33
C ILE A 158 -0.93 7.56 2.94
N LEU A 159 -1.24 8.72 3.50
CA LEU A 159 -0.59 10.00 3.19
C LEU A 159 0.94 9.94 3.32
N PRO A 160 1.53 9.40 4.41
CA PRO A 160 2.98 9.28 4.55
C PRO A 160 3.64 8.50 3.40
N VAL A 161 2.99 7.42 2.96
CA VAL A 161 3.50 6.57 1.87
C VAL A 161 3.50 7.35 0.55
N ILE A 162 2.41 8.07 0.26
CA ILE A 162 2.30 8.89 -0.97
C ILE A 162 3.33 10.02 -0.96
N VAL A 163 3.46 10.74 0.16
CA VAL A 163 4.46 11.83 0.29
C VAL A 163 5.86 11.30 0.02
N ARG A 164 6.26 10.24 0.72
CA ARG A 164 7.63 9.70 0.63
C ARG A 164 7.95 9.17 -0.78
N SER A 165 7.08 8.32 -1.34
CA SER A 165 7.33 7.75 -2.66
C SER A 165 7.27 8.80 -3.77
N THR A 166 6.46 9.86 -3.61
CA THR A 166 6.44 11.00 -4.53
C THR A 166 7.75 11.81 -4.40
N GLU A 167 8.21 12.06 -3.17
CA GLU A 167 9.48 12.73 -2.91
C GLU A 167 10.65 11.97 -3.56
N GLU A 168 10.74 10.65 -3.35
CA GLU A 168 11.76 9.79 -3.97
C GLU A 168 11.70 9.84 -5.51
N SER A 169 10.50 9.86 -6.08
CA SER A 169 10.28 9.96 -7.52
C SER A 169 10.72 11.31 -8.10
N LEU A 170 10.46 12.40 -7.37
CA LEU A 170 10.88 13.75 -7.76
C LEU A 170 12.40 13.94 -7.67
N LEU A 171 13.03 13.36 -6.65
CA LEU A 171 14.49 13.38 -6.45
C LEU A 171 15.22 12.53 -7.50
N ALA A 172 14.57 11.50 -8.04
CA ALA A 172 15.14 10.67 -9.10
C ALA A 172 15.21 11.39 -10.47
N VAL A 173 14.50 12.52 -10.67
CA VAL A 173 14.56 13.30 -11.90
C VAL A 173 15.91 14.03 -11.97
N PRO A 174 16.71 13.84 -13.05
CA PRO A 174 18.01 14.50 -13.20
C PRO A 174 17.90 16.03 -13.17
N ASP A 175 18.85 16.69 -12.49
CA ASP A 175 18.86 18.15 -12.38
C ASP A 175 19.01 18.87 -13.73
N GLY A 176 19.67 18.23 -14.69
CA GLY A 176 19.78 18.77 -16.06
C GLY A 176 18.43 19.06 -16.74
N TYR A 177 17.34 18.36 -16.35
CA TYR A 177 16.01 18.66 -16.86
C TYR A 177 15.49 20.01 -16.33
N ARG A 178 15.79 20.30 -15.06
CA ARG A 178 15.45 21.59 -14.42
C ARG A 178 16.27 22.72 -15.02
N GLU A 179 17.58 22.53 -15.11
CA GLU A 179 18.55 23.50 -15.68
C GLU A 179 18.22 23.83 -17.13
N GLY A 180 17.97 22.81 -17.97
CA GLY A 180 17.58 23.00 -19.37
C GLY A 180 16.29 23.80 -19.53
N SER A 181 15.28 23.51 -18.68
CA SER A 181 14.03 24.27 -18.67
C SER A 181 14.23 25.74 -18.29
N TYR A 182 15.06 26.00 -17.26
CA TYR A 182 15.39 27.37 -16.83
C TYR A 182 16.20 28.12 -17.91
N ALA A 183 17.14 27.44 -18.57
CA ALA A 183 17.92 28.02 -19.67
C ALA A 183 17.06 28.51 -20.85
N LEU A 184 15.91 27.83 -21.07
CA LEU A 184 14.88 28.23 -22.05
C LEU A 184 13.94 29.33 -21.54
N GLY A 185 14.19 29.90 -20.35
CA GLY A 185 13.40 31.00 -19.78
C GLY A 185 12.10 30.54 -19.09
N ALA A 186 11.92 29.26 -18.80
CA ALA A 186 10.73 28.79 -18.10
C ALA A 186 10.78 29.21 -16.59
N SER A 187 9.61 29.60 -16.08
CA SER A 187 9.47 29.85 -14.63
C SER A 187 9.51 28.56 -13.83
N LYS A 188 9.83 28.64 -12.54
CA LYS A 188 9.87 27.50 -11.63
C LYS A 188 8.59 26.66 -11.64
N VAL A 189 7.45 27.33 -11.59
CA VAL A 189 6.12 26.67 -11.62
C VAL A 189 5.93 25.92 -12.94
N ARG A 190 6.28 26.53 -14.08
CA ARG A 190 6.19 25.90 -15.40
C ARG A 190 7.11 24.68 -15.48
N THR A 191 8.35 24.77 -14.97
CA THR A 191 9.30 23.65 -14.92
C THR A 191 8.76 22.49 -14.10
N ILE A 192 8.22 22.76 -12.90
CA ILE A 192 7.62 21.72 -12.05
C ILE A 192 6.49 20.98 -12.79
N PHE A 193 5.49 21.72 -13.30
CA PHE A 193 4.29 21.10 -13.85
C PHE A 193 4.48 20.51 -15.26
N ARG A 194 5.43 21.02 -16.06
CA ARG A 194 5.61 20.59 -17.45
C ARG A 194 6.84 19.71 -17.68
N VAL A 195 7.77 19.66 -16.74
CA VAL A 195 9.00 18.90 -16.88
C VAL A 195 9.16 17.90 -15.74
N VAL A 196 9.21 18.38 -14.49
CA VAL A 196 9.56 17.54 -13.34
C VAL A 196 8.45 16.54 -13.01
N LEU A 197 7.22 17.01 -12.83
CA LEU A 197 6.08 16.12 -12.49
C LEU A 197 5.80 15.08 -13.58
N PRO A 198 5.76 15.40 -14.87
CA PRO A 198 5.62 14.39 -15.91
C PRO A 198 6.77 13.38 -15.94
N SER A 199 8.01 13.81 -15.71
CA SER A 199 9.17 12.90 -15.62
C SER A 199 9.14 11.99 -14.39
N ALA A 200 8.60 12.46 -13.27
CA ALA A 200 8.41 11.67 -12.05
C ALA A 200 7.13 10.82 -12.06
N ALA A 201 6.21 11.06 -13.01
CA ALA A 201 4.89 10.46 -13.01
C ALA A 201 4.86 8.92 -12.94
N PRO A 202 5.76 8.15 -13.59
CA PRO A 202 5.76 6.69 -13.47
C PRO A 202 5.95 6.20 -12.03
N GLY A 203 6.85 6.85 -11.29
CA GLY A 203 7.08 6.55 -9.88
C GLY A 203 5.90 6.95 -9.00
N ILE A 204 5.33 8.14 -9.23
CA ILE A 204 4.16 8.65 -8.52
C ILE A 204 2.95 7.72 -8.72
N VAL A 205 2.67 7.32 -9.96
CA VAL A 205 1.55 6.40 -10.27
C VAL A 205 1.76 5.05 -9.57
N THR A 206 2.99 4.52 -9.58
CA THR A 206 3.30 3.26 -8.86
C THR A 206 3.01 3.40 -7.36
N ALA A 207 3.41 4.51 -6.74
CA ALA A 207 3.14 4.81 -5.34
C ALA A 207 1.63 4.88 -5.03
N MET A 208 0.87 5.55 -5.90
CA MET A 208 -0.59 5.65 -5.76
C MET A 208 -1.25 4.27 -5.77
N ILE A 209 -0.81 3.39 -6.63
CA ILE A 209 -1.41 2.05 -6.75
C ILE A 209 -1.06 1.18 -5.56
N LEU A 210 0.17 1.24 -5.05
CA LEU A 210 0.54 0.58 -3.80
C LEU A 210 -0.30 1.10 -2.63
N ALA A 211 -0.56 2.41 -2.57
CA ALA A 211 -1.44 3.03 -1.58
C ALA A 211 -2.89 2.53 -1.71
N VAL A 212 -3.43 2.43 -2.94
CA VAL A 212 -4.76 1.85 -3.19
C VAL A 212 -4.83 0.40 -2.75
N GLY A 213 -3.82 -0.42 -3.07
CA GLY A 213 -3.74 -1.81 -2.62
C GLY A 213 -3.79 -1.93 -1.09
N ARG A 214 -3.12 -1.02 -0.38
CA ARG A 214 -3.15 -0.95 1.09
C ARG A 214 -4.54 -0.59 1.61
N VAL A 215 -5.23 0.38 1.03
CA VAL A 215 -6.60 0.76 1.39
C VAL A 215 -7.56 -0.40 1.20
N VAL A 216 -7.50 -1.09 0.05
CA VAL A 216 -8.37 -2.22 -0.30
C VAL A 216 -8.22 -3.39 0.68
N SER A 217 -7.01 -3.60 1.19
CA SER A 217 -6.71 -4.71 2.11
C SER A 217 -6.91 -4.35 3.59
N GLU A 218 -7.32 -3.11 3.90
CA GLU A 218 -7.42 -2.64 5.28
C GLU A 218 -8.74 -3.06 5.92
N SER A 219 -8.65 -3.65 7.11
CA SER A 219 -9.81 -4.04 7.93
C SER A 219 -9.78 -3.40 9.32
N ALA A 220 -8.60 -3.31 9.95
CA ALA A 220 -8.47 -2.89 11.35
C ALA A 220 -8.92 -1.43 11.57
N VAL A 221 -8.62 -0.52 10.64
CA VAL A 221 -9.11 0.86 10.68
C VAL A 221 -10.64 0.89 10.57
N LEU A 222 -11.19 0.07 9.67
CA LEU A 222 -12.59 0.12 9.28
C LEU A 222 -13.53 -0.45 10.33
N ILE A 223 -13.10 -1.45 11.11
CA ILE A 223 -13.84 -1.97 12.26
C ILE A 223 -14.26 -0.83 13.21
N LEU A 224 -13.37 0.13 13.43
CA LEU A 224 -13.59 1.21 14.37
C LEU A 224 -14.26 2.45 13.76
N THR A 225 -14.22 2.61 12.44
CA THR A 225 -14.66 3.86 11.79
C THR A 225 -15.88 3.72 10.91
N VAL A 226 -16.06 2.57 10.24
CA VAL A 226 -17.16 2.31 9.29
C VAL A 226 -18.25 1.44 9.89
N GLY A 227 -17.87 0.60 10.85
CA GLY A 227 -18.74 -0.45 11.38
C GLY A 227 -18.68 -1.71 10.53
N MET A 228 -19.63 -2.62 10.71
CA MET A 228 -19.73 -3.91 10.01
C MET A 228 -21.15 -4.17 9.54
N VAL A 229 -21.69 -3.28 8.69
CA VAL A 229 -23.04 -3.41 8.12
C VAL A 229 -22.94 -4.11 6.78
N VAL A 230 -22.98 -5.44 6.80
CA VAL A 230 -22.73 -6.30 5.63
C VAL A 230 -23.93 -6.46 4.71
N ASN A 231 -25.14 -6.15 5.18
CA ASN A 231 -26.41 -6.45 4.51
C ASN A 231 -27.01 -5.27 3.73
N LEU A 232 -26.41 -4.10 3.80
CA LEU A 232 -26.93 -2.89 3.15
C LEU A 232 -25.87 -2.27 2.23
N VAL A 233 -26.27 -1.95 1.01
CA VAL A 233 -25.45 -1.13 0.12
C VAL A 233 -25.46 0.30 0.66
N PRO A 234 -24.30 0.93 0.88
CA PRO A 234 -24.27 2.32 1.35
C PRO A 234 -24.92 3.25 0.33
N VAL A 235 -25.74 4.18 0.82
CA VAL A 235 -26.48 5.14 -0.02
C VAL A 235 -25.79 6.49 -0.06
N THR A 236 -25.09 6.83 1.01
CA THR A 236 -24.36 8.11 1.16
C THR A 236 -23.03 7.88 1.83
N PRO A 237 -22.03 8.75 1.64
CA PRO A 237 -20.76 8.67 2.35
C PRO A 237 -20.87 8.72 3.88
N MET A 238 -21.98 9.25 4.41
CA MET A 238 -22.27 9.27 5.85
C MET A 238 -22.93 8.00 6.34
N SER A 239 -23.27 7.05 5.45
CA SER A 239 -23.79 5.74 5.86
C SER A 239 -22.69 4.88 6.46
N SER A 240 -23.07 4.06 7.44
CA SER A 240 -22.25 2.92 7.84
C SER A 240 -22.24 1.89 6.71
N GLY A 241 -21.23 1.04 6.67
CA GLY A 241 -21.09 0.04 5.61
C GLY A 241 -20.10 -1.04 5.96
N THR A 242 -19.48 -1.59 4.94
CA THR A 242 -18.47 -2.62 5.05
C THR A 242 -17.48 -2.52 3.89
N SER A 243 -16.44 -3.36 3.90
CA SER A 243 -15.50 -3.54 2.79
C SER A 243 -15.22 -5.03 2.58
N LEU A 244 -14.65 -5.40 1.43
CA LEU A 244 -14.28 -6.79 1.15
C LEU A 244 -13.35 -7.38 2.23
N ALA A 245 -12.36 -6.59 2.67
CA ALA A 245 -11.46 -7.02 3.73
C ALA A 245 -12.17 -7.18 5.08
N LEU A 246 -13.12 -6.32 5.38
CA LEU A 246 -13.91 -6.35 6.61
C LEU A 246 -14.92 -7.51 6.59
N ASP A 247 -15.52 -7.81 5.44
CA ASP A 247 -16.44 -8.93 5.26
C ASP A 247 -15.75 -10.28 5.44
N ILE A 248 -14.51 -10.44 5.03
CA ILE A 248 -13.72 -11.64 5.32
C ILE A 248 -13.66 -11.88 6.83
N TYR A 249 -13.35 -10.84 7.59
CA TYR A 249 -13.31 -10.92 9.05
C TYR A 249 -14.69 -11.21 9.64
N TYR A 250 -15.72 -10.52 9.17
CA TYR A 250 -17.09 -10.69 9.62
C TYR A 250 -17.57 -12.12 9.40
N PHE A 251 -17.48 -12.66 8.19
CA PHE A 251 -17.93 -13.99 7.84
C PHE A 251 -17.17 -15.08 8.60
N ALA A 252 -15.84 -14.93 8.71
CA ALA A 252 -15.02 -15.88 9.47
C ALA A 252 -15.42 -15.93 10.96
N SER A 253 -15.75 -14.78 11.57
CA SER A 253 -16.09 -14.68 12.99
C SER A 253 -17.55 -15.05 13.30
N HIS A 254 -18.46 -15.08 12.30
CA HIS A 254 -19.88 -15.35 12.46
C HIS A 254 -20.31 -16.73 11.94
N GLY A 255 -19.36 -17.62 11.63
CA GLY A 255 -19.67 -19.00 11.25
C GLY A 255 -19.96 -19.22 9.78
N TYR A 256 -19.51 -18.33 8.89
CA TYR A 256 -19.60 -18.42 7.43
C TYR A 256 -18.21 -18.60 6.78
N PRO A 257 -17.47 -19.69 7.10
CA PRO A 257 -16.08 -19.84 6.64
C PRO A 257 -15.95 -19.98 5.12
N ASN A 258 -16.95 -20.56 4.44
CA ASN A 258 -16.94 -20.73 3.00
C ASN A 258 -17.10 -19.38 2.28
N GLU A 259 -17.99 -18.52 2.78
CA GLU A 259 -18.22 -17.16 2.28
C GLU A 259 -17.01 -16.27 2.56
N ALA A 260 -16.39 -16.42 3.73
CA ALA A 260 -15.13 -15.74 4.05
C ALA A 260 -14.01 -16.12 3.08
N ALA A 261 -13.83 -17.42 2.81
CA ALA A 261 -12.84 -17.91 1.86
C ALA A 261 -13.13 -17.44 0.42
N ALA A 262 -14.41 -17.49 0.00
CA ALA A 262 -14.81 -16.98 -1.32
C ALA A 262 -14.59 -15.47 -1.45
N THR A 263 -14.90 -14.69 -0.42
CA THR A 263 -14.63 -13.23 -0.39
C THR A 263 -13.13 -12.95 -0.45
N ALA A 264 -12.31 -13.76 0.23
CA ALA A 264 -10.86 -13.65 0.17
C ALA A 264 -10.30 -13.93 -1.24
N VAL A 265 -10.88 -14.88 -1.99
CA VAL A 265 -10.54 -15.10 -3.41
C VAL A 265 -10.88 -13.87 -4.25
N VAL A 266 -12.06 -13.29 -4.06
CA VAL A 266 -12.47 -12.07 -4.78
C VAL A 266 -11.52 -10.92 -4.48
N LEU A 267 -11.18 -10.70 -3.20
CA LEU A 267 -10.23 -9.66 -2.79
C LEU A 267 -8.85 -9.90 -3.40
N LEU A 268 -8.35 -11.15 -3.39
CA LEU A 268 -7.07 -11.51 -4.00
C LEU A 268 -7.05 -11.18 -5.49
N VAL A 269 -8.07 -11.60 -6.23
CA VAL A 269 -8.21 -11.31 -7.67
C VAL A 269 -8.27 -9.80 -7.90
N PHE A 270 -9.03 -9.07 -7.11
CA PHE A 270 -9.16 -7.62 -7.21
C PHE A 270 -7.80 -6.91 -7.00
N VAL A 271 -7.04 -7.29 -5.97
CA VAL A 271 -5.70 -6.74 -5.70
C VAL A 271 -4.71 -7.11 -6.80
N VAL A 272 -4.73 -8.35 -7.30
CA VAL A 272 -3.88 -8.77 -8.42
C VAL A 272 -4.21 -7.96 -9.69
N CYS A 273 -5.48 -7.78 -10.01
CA CYS A 273 -5.89 -6.96 -11.16
C CYS A 273 -5.41 -5.51 -11.01
N LEU A 274 -5.58 -4.91 -9.83
CA LEU A 274 -5.05 -3.56 -9.54
C LEU A 274 -3.54 -3.48 -9.76
N ASN A 275 -2.78 -4.44 -9.24
CA ASN A 275 -1.32 -4.45 -9.38
C ASN A 275 -0.87 -4.66 -10.85
N LEU A 276 -1.58 -5.49 -11.61
CA LEU A 276 -1.30 -5.68 -13.05
C LEU A 276 -1.60 -4.43 -13.86
N LEU A 277 -2.73 -3.78 -13.59
CA LEU A 277 -3.08 -2.47 -14.20
C LEU A 277 -2.01 -1.43 -13.89
N ALA A 278 -1.55 -1.39 -12.65
CA ALA A 278 -0.46 -0.58 -12.18
C ALA A 278 0.82 -0.74 -12.99
N GLY A 279 1.28 -1.98 -13.06
CA GLY A 279 2.48 -2.34 -13.80
C GLY A 279 2.35 -2.00 -15.29
N GLY A 280 1.15 -2.18 -15.85
CA GLY A 280 0.83 -1.81 -17.24
C GLY A 280 0.93 -0.30 -17.48
N VAL A 281 0.27 0.50 -16.64
CA VAL A 281 0.30 1.97 -16.74
C VAL A 281 1.72 2.50 -16.56
N GLY A 282 2.46 2.01 -15.55
CA GLY A 282 3.86 2.42 -15.34
C GLY A 282 4.76 2.12 -16.53
N LYS A 283 4.61 0.95 -17.17
CA LYS A 283 5.36 0.58 -18.39
C LYS A 283 4.97 1.45 -19.59
N MET A 284 3.68 1.70 -19.79
CA MET A 284 3.21 2.56 -20.89
C MET A 284 3.75 3.99 -20.76
N MET A 285 3.79 4.54 -19.55
CA MET A 285 4.31 5.88 -19.30
C MET A 285 5.82 5.95 -19.53
N LYS A 286 6.61 4.96 -19.09
CA LYS A 286 8.05 4.88 -19.36
C LYS A 286 8.34 4.80 -20.86
N LYS A 287 7.60 3.96 -21.61
CA LYS A 287 7.75 3.84 -23.05
C LYS A 287 7.41 5.13 -23.80
N GLY A 288 6.42 5.90 -23.33
CA GLY A 288 6.06 7.20 -23.88
C GLY A 288 7.12 8.30 -23.67
N MET A 289 8.02 8.11 -22.69
CA MET A 289 9.14 9.02 -22.41
C MET A 289 10.47 8.60 -23.07
N GLY A 290 10.48 7.55 -23.90
CA GLY A 290 11.68 7.11 -24.64
C GLY A 290 12.68 6.30 -23.79
N GLU A 291 12.34 5.89 -22.58
CA GLU A 291 13.12 4.94 -21.78
C GLU A 291 12.70 3.50 -22.13
N THR A 292 13.57 2.77 -22.84
CA THR A 292 13.43 1.33 -23.15
C THR A 292 14.02 0.49 -22.05
#